data_589bb962af0e6e466b4858915ae318eb
#
_entry.id   589bb962af0e6e466b4858915ae318eb
#
_cell.length_a   1.000
_cell.length_b   1.000
_cell.length_c   1.000
_cell.angle_alpha   90.00
_cell.angle_beta   90.00
_cell.angle_gamma   90.00
#
_symmetry.space_group_name_H-M   'P 1'
#
loop_
_entity.id
_entity.type
_entity.pdbx_description
1 polymer ?
#
loop_
_entity_poly.entity_id
_entity_poly.type
_entity_poly.pdbx_seq_one_letter_code
_entity_poly.pdbx_strand_id
1 'polypeptide(L)'
;MTDLVQVLVSTATVGSALALVALGYSLVFSATGIVNFAQGPLLVVGGYGAYALNRAGLPVVAALVLAVVGTAAAGAIVEVIALRPLRRADVATDVGWVLTTFAAGLVAVDLVRIGVDASPHALPPLVGSVLGWQVWRVAGVAVTPTDVLVVAVTLALVVGADVTLRATPVGRALRAVAQDREAASLVGVDTGAVVTGTFALAGALAAVAAVLLAPKVFVRLENGLLLGLQGFVAAVLGGLGSPRGALAGGYAVAAVSAVARTVSPSGSRYEFVAVFALFLVTLALRPTGLLGRRVAEKV
;
A
#
# COMPACT_ATOMS: atom_id res chain seq x y z
N MET A 1 12.32 -19.25 -22.22
CA MET A 1 13.15 -18.84 -21.07
C MET A 1 13.05 -17.33 -20.81
N THR A 2 13.05 -16.51 -21.83
CA THR A 2 12.86 -15.04 -21.71
C THR A 2 11.56 -14.68 -20.99
N ASP A 3 10.44 -15.34 -21.30
CA ASP A 3 9.14 -15.05 -20.69
C ASP A 3 9.11 -15.34 -19.18
N LEU A 4 9.77 -16.44 -18.76
CA LEU A 4 9.87 -16.76 -17.32
C LEU A 4 10.65 -15.71 -16.54
N VAL A 5 11.79 -15.27 -17.08
CA VAL A 5 12.61 -14.22 -16.45
C VAL A 5 11.84 -12.90 -16.42
N GLN A 6 11.10 -12.56 -17.49
CA GLN A 6 10.24 -11.38 -17.53
C GLN A 6 9.15 -11.43 -16.44
N VAL A 7 8.49 -12.58 -16.29
CA VAL A 7 7.50 -12.81 -15.23
C VAL A 7 8.12 -12.61 -13.85
N LEU A 8 9.31 -13.17 -13.61
CA LEU A 8 10.01 -13.02 -12.32
C LEU A 8 10.37 -11.55 -12.02
N VAL A 9 10.92 -10.82 -12.98
CA VAL A 9 11.26 -9.40 -12.82
C VAL A 9 10.00 -8.55 -12.57
N SER A 10 8.94 -8.76 -13.37
CA SER A 10 7.66 -8.09 -13.16
C SER A 10 7.06 -8.39 -11.79
N THR A 11 7.07 -9.67 -11.39
CA THR A 11 6.59 -10.10 -10.08
C THR A 11 7.39 -9.44 -8.96
N ALA A 12 8.71 -9.39 -9.08
CA ALA A 12 9.56 -8.75 -8.09
C ALA A 12 9.24 -7.26 -7.92
N THR A 13 9.15 -6.52 -9.02
CA THR A 13 8.93 -5.07 -8.97
C THR A 13 7.50 -4.70 -8.56
N VAL A 14 6.49 -5.24 -9.26
CA VAL A 14 5.08 -4.93 -8.98
C VAL A 14 4.66 -5.53 -7.63
N GLY A 15 5.12 -6.73 -7.32
CA GLY A 15 4.85 -7.40 -6.04
C GLY A 15 5.40 -6.62 -4.85
N SER A 16 6.57 -6.02 -5.00
CA SER A 16 7.14 -5.13 -3.99
C SER A 16 6.26 -3.90 -3.73
N ALA A 17 5.81 -3.22 -4.79
CA ALA A 17 4.90 -2.08 -4.62
C ALA A 17 3.57 -2.49 -4.00
N LEU A 18 2.97 -3.60 -4.44
CA LEU A 18 1.73 -4.12 -3.85
C LEU A 18 1.92 -4.54 -2.38
N ALA A 19 3.11 -5.06 -2.03
CA ALA A 19 3.44 -5.38 -0.64
C ALA A 19 3.48 -4.15 0.27
N LEU A 20 3.96 -3.00 -0.22
CA LEU A 20 3.91 -1.73 0.54
C LEU A 20 2.47 -1.25 0.74
N VAL A 21 1.63 -1.35 -0.29
CA VAL A 21 0.20 -1.01 -0.17
C VAL A 21 -0.49 -1.94 0.81
N ALA A 22 -0.24 -3.26 0.70
CA ALA A 22 -0.76 -4.28 1.60
C ALA A 22 -0.29 -4.08 3.05
N LEU A 23 0.97 -3.65 3.24
CA LEU A 23 1.50 -3.29 4.56
C LEU A 23 0.74 -2.11 5.16
N GLY A 24 0.43 -1.07 4.37
CA GLY A 24 -0.42 0.04 4.81
C GLY A 24 -1.79 -0.42 5.30
N TYR A 25 -2.48 -1.28 4.54
CA TYR A 25 -3.73 -1.91 4.98
C TYR A 25 -3.56 -2.70 6.27
N SER A 26 -2.52 -3.52 6.35
CA SER A 26 -2.25 -4.38 7.51
C SER A 26 -1.97 -3.60 8.78
N LEU A 27 -1.25 -2.47 8.68
CA LEU A 27 -0.95 -1.60 9.84
C LEU A 27 -2.21 -0.94 10.38
N VAL A 28 -3.04 -0.36 9.51
CA VAL A 28 -4.30 0.25 9.94
C VAL A 28 -5.24 -0.79 10.53
N PHE A 29 -5.38 -1.94 9.87
CA PHE A 29 -6.21 -3.04 10.37
C PHE A 29 -5.74 -3.52 11.74
N SER A 30 -4.42 -3.64 11.98
CA SER A 30 -3.87 -4.03 13.27
C SER A 30 -4.25 -3.07 14.40
N ALA A 31 -4.35 -1.76 14.12
CA ALA A 31 -4.66 -0.75 15.12
C ALA A 31 -6.16 -0.56 15.37
N THR A 32 -7.00 -0.86 14.37
CA THR A 32 -8.41 -0.45 14.37
C THR A 32 -9.39 -1.60 14.17
N GLY A 33 -8.94 -2.76 13.67
CA GLY A 33 -9.80 -3.83 13.19
C GLY A 33 -10.55 -3.50 11.88
N ILE A 34 -10.27 -2.37 11.24
CA ILE A 34 -11.03 -1.84 10.11
C ILE A 34 -10.13 -1.72 8.90
N VAL A 35 -10.69 -1.96 7.71
CA VAL A 35 -10.00 -1.74 6.42
C VAL A 35 -10.15 -0.28 6.01
N ASN A 36 -9.02 0.39 5.74
CA ASN A 36 -9.01 1.78 5.26
C ASN A 36 -9.10 1.84 3.74
N PHE A 37 -10.28 2.10 3.20
CA PHE A 37 -10.47 2.21 1.75
C PHE A 37 -9.90 3.50 1.12
N ALA A 38 -9.42 4.45 1.92
CA ALA A 38 -8.65 5.59 1.43
C ALA A 38 -7.20 5.22 1.04
N GLN A 39 -6.72 4.00 1.32
CA GLN A 39 -5.35 3.58 1.03
C GLN A 39 -5.00 3.67 -0.47
N GLY A 40 -5.91 3.28 -1.36
CA GLY A 40 -5.74 3.43 -2.80
C GLY A 40 -5.68 4.90 -3.25
N PRO A 41 -6.66 5.73 -2.90
CA PRO A 41 -6.60 7.18 -3.08
C PRO A 41 -5.33 7.86 -2.58
N LEU A 42 -4.78 7.44 -1.45
CA LEU A 42 -3.50 7.96 -0.94
C LEU A 42 -2.31 7.67 -1.87
N LEU A 43 -2.34 6.58 -2.66
CA LEU A 43 -1.37 6.36 -3.75
C LEU A 43 -1.43 7.48 -4.79
N VAL A 44 -2.63 7.92 -5.16
CA VAL A 44 -2.82 9.02 -6.11
C VAL A 44 -2.26 10.32 -5.53
N VAL A 45 -2.61 10.63 -4.29
CA VAL A 45 -2.09 11.83 -3.59
C VAL A 45 -0.56 11.83 -3.57
N GLY A 46 0.06 10.69 -3.23
CA GLY A 46 1.52 10.56 -3.17
C GLY A 46 2.18 10.69 -4.55
N GLY A 47 1.64 10.01 -5.56
CA GLY A 47 2.19 10.03 -6.91
C GLY A 47 2.07 11.40 -7.59
N TYR A 48 0.87 11.99 -7.57
CA TYR A 48 0.65 13.34 -8.13
C TYR A 48 1.34 14.42 -7.32
N GLY A 49 1.41 14.29 -5.99
CA GLY A 49 2.17 15.20 -5.14
C GLY A 49 3.65 15.22 -5.51
N ALA A 50 4.26 14.05 -5.69
CA ALA A 50 5.64 13.94 -6.14
C ALA A 50 5.83 14.52 -7.55
N TYR A 51 4.89 14.27 -8.47
CA TYR A 51 4.92 14.85 -9.80
C TYR A 51 4.84 16.38 -9.78
N ALA A 52 3.89 16.95 -9.03
CA ALA A 52 3.72 18.40 -8.93
C ALA A 52 4.97 19.09 -8.35
N LEU A 53 5.57 18.51 -7.32
CA LEU A 53 6.80 19.01 -6.71
C LEU A 53 7.99 18.92 -7.67
N ASN A 54 8.11 17.82 -8.40
CA ASN A 54 9.18 17.66 -9.40
C ASN A 54 8.99 18.64 -10.57
N ARG A 55 7.75 18.84 -11.04
CA ARG A 55 7.42 19.85 -12.07
C ARG A 55 7.73 21.27 -11.60
N ALA A 56 7.60 21.54 -10.30
CA ALA A 56 7.99 22.83 -9.71
C ALA A 56 9.52 23.03 -9.61
N GLY A 57 10.32 22.08 -10.10
CA GLY A 57 11.78 22.18 -10.16
C GLY A 57 12.53 21.50 -9.01
N LEU A 58 11.83 20.80 -8.11
CA LEU A 58 12.52 20.05 -7.05
C LEU A 58 13.16 18.76 -7.61
N PRO A 59 14.35 18.39 -7.13
CA PRO A 59 14.93 17.09 -7.42
C PRO A 59 13.98 15.95 -7.02
N VAL A 60 13.96 14.86 -7.80
CA VAL A 60 13.01 13.74 -7.60
C VAL A 60 13.05 13.16 -6.17
N VAL A 61 14.25 13.11 -5.56
CA VAL A 61 14.41 12.64 -4.17
C VAL A 61 13.73 13.59 -3.17
N ALA A 62 13.89 14.90 -3.34
CA ALA A 62 13.22 15.89 -2.49
C ALA A 62 11.70 15.87 -2.69
N ALA A 63 11.26 15.75 -3.95
CA ALA A 63 9.85 15.59 -4.29
C ALA A 63 9.25 14.33 -3.64
N LEU A 64 9.97 13.20 -3.65
CA LEU A 64 9.57 11.98 -2.94
C LEU A 64 9.41 12.24 -1.43
N VAL A 65 10.43 12.80 -0.78
CA VAL A 65 10.38 13.01 0.69
C VAL A 65 9.20 13.90 1.07
N LEU A 66 9.00 15.00 0.35
CA LEU A 66 7.88 15.91 0.61
C LEU A 66 6.52 15.27 0.30
N ALA A 67 6.42 14.48 -0.77
CA ALA A 67 5.21 13.74 -1.08
C ALA A 67 4.89 12.69 0.00
N VAL A 68 5.90 12.00 0.52
CA VAL A 68 5.74 11.05 1.63
C VAL A 68 5.22 11.75 2.89
N VAL A 69 5.81 12.89 3.25
CA VAL A 69 5.36 13.67 4.42
C VAL A 69 3.94 14.22 4.20
N GLY A 70 3.66 14.77 3.00
CA GLY A 70 2.34 15.30 2.67
C GLY A 70 1.26 14.20 2.66
N THR A 71 1.58 13.03 2.12
CA THR A 71 0.63 11.90 2.08
C THR A 71 0.48 11.25 3.46
N ALA A 72 1.51 11.24 4.29
CA ALA A 72 1.40 10.86 5.69
C ALA A 72 0.43 11.78 6.44
N ALA A 73 0.55 13.09 6.24
CA ALA A 73 -0.38 14.07 6.81
C ALA A 73 -1.82 13.85 6.28
N ALA A 74 -1.98 13.59 4.97
CA ALA A 74 -3.28 13.26 4.38
C ALA A 74 -3.89 12.00 5.01
N GLY A 75 -3.10 10.95 5.24
CA GLY A 75 -3.52 9.75 5.96
C GLY A 75 -4.01 10.06 7.38
N ALA A 76 -3.25 10.87 8.13
CA ALA A 76 -3.67 11.34 9.45
C ALA A 76 -4.97 12.16 9.41
N ILE A 77 -5.15 13.02 8.40
CA ILE A 77 -6.36 13.81 8.18
C ILE A 77 -7.56 12.89 7.91
N VAL A 78 -7.39 11.85 7.10
CA VAL A 78 -8.44 10.84 6.85
C VAL A 78 -8.90 10.20 8.15
N GLU A 79 -7.98 9.85 9.06
CA GLU A 79 -8.36 9.32 10.38
C GLU A 79 -9.19 10.33 11.18
N VAL A 80 -8.70 11.58 11.25
CA VAL A 80 -9.34 12.62 12.06
C VAL A 80 -10.73 12.98 11.54
N ILE A 81 -10.91 13.05 10.22
CA ILE A 81 -12.18 13.49 9.61
C ILE A 81 -13.15 12.32 9.43
N ALA A 82 -12.66 11.16 8.97
CA ALA A 82 -13.53 10.05 8.62
C ALA A 82 -13.82 9.10 9.81
N LEU A 83 -12.84 8.87 10.70
CA LEU A 83 -12.98 7.87 11.75
C LEU A 83 -13.33 8.46 13.12
N ARG A 84 -12.66 9.53 13.55
CA ARG A 84 -12.90 10.09 14.89
C ARG A 84 -14.35 10.46 15.18
N PRO A 85 -15.09 11.09 14.26
CA PRO A 85 -16.48 11.46 14.51
C PRO A 85 -17.39 10.25 14.76
N LEU A 86 -17.23 9.19 13.95
CA LEU A 86 -18.02 7.97 14.08
C LEU A 86 -17.78 7.25 15.41
N ARG A 87 -16.52 7.23 15.85
CA ARG A 87 -16.14 6.65 17.14
C ARG A 87 -16.71 7.39 18.34
N ARG A 88 -16.83 8.73 18.24
CA ARG A 88 -17.38 9.55 19.32
C ARG A 88 -18.89 9.46 19.39
N ALA A 89 -19.55 9.22 18.26
CA ALA A 89 -21.00 9.15 18.17
C ALA A 89 -21.59 7.79 18.55
N ASP A 90 -20.75 6.78 18.84
CA ASP A 90 -21.15 5.39 19.09
C ASP A 90 -22.05 4.78 18.01
N VAL A 91 -22.01 5.36 16.79
CA VAL A 91 -22.77 4.96 15.60
C VAL A 91 -21.93 4.10 14.66
N ALA A 92 -20.82 3.61 15.15
CA ALA A 92 -19.83 2.89 14.37
C ALA A 92 -20.36 1.51 13.95
N THR A 93 -20.96 1.44 12.76
CA THR A 93 -21.23 0.18 12.07
C THR A 93 -20.06 -0.15 11.13
N ASP A 94 -19.80 -1.44 10.88
CA ASP A 94 -18.74 -1.87 9.95
C ASP A 94 -18.89 -1.21 8.58
N VAL A 95 -20.12 -1.03 8.09
CA VAL A 95 -20.43 -0.33 6.85
C VAL A 95 -20.10 1.17 6.91
N GLY A 96 -20.34 1.82 8.06
CA GLY A 96 -20.05 3.24 8.24
C GLY A 96 -18.56 3.57 8.07
N TRP A 97 -17.68 2.75 8.59
CA TRP A 97 -16.22 2.94 8.45
C TRP A 97 -15.75 2.82 7.00
N VAL A 98 -16.28 1.83 6.27
CA VAL A 98 -15.97 1.61 4.86
C VAL A 98 -16.39 2.82 4.04
N LEU A 99 -17.65 3.30 4.21
CA LEU A 99 -18.19 4.40 3.44
C LEU A 99 -17.45 5.72 3.71
N THR A 100 -17.12 6.03 4.96
CA THR A 100 -16.45 7.29 5.29
C THR A 100 -15.00 7.32 4.82
N THR A 101 -14.24 6.22 4.95
CA THR A 101 -12.87 6.18 4.42
C THR A 101 -12.86 6.18 2.90
N PHE A 102 -13.82 5.52 2.25
CA PHE A 102 -13.97 5.56 0.80
C PHE A 102 -14.34 6.96 0.31
N ALA A 103 -15.32 7.61 0.93
CA ALA A 103 -15.71 8.99 0.61
C ALA A 103 -14.56 9.98 0.79
N ALA A 104 -13.83 9.90 1.91
CA ALA A 104 -12.64 10.72 2.14
C ALA A 104 -11.57 10.50 1.06
N GLY A 105 -11.42 9.25 0.62
CA GLY A 105 -10.53 8.90 -0.49
C GLY A 105 -10.96 9.53 -1.81
N LEU A 106 -12.26 9.49 -2.15
CA LEU A 106 -12.78 10.13 -3.37
C LEU A 106 -12.53 11.63 -3.36
N VAL A 107 -12.81 12.29 -2.22
CA VAL A 107 -12.52 13.73 -2.06
C VAL A 107 -11.04 14.00 -2.27
N ALA A 108 -10.14 13.18 -1.73
CA ALA A 108 -8.69 13.34 -1.90
C ALA A 108 -8.27 13.22 -3.38
N VAL A 109 -8.84 12.28 -4.13
CA VAL A 109 -8.60 12.14 -5.58
C VAL A 109 -9.13 13.34 -6.36
N ASP A 110 -10.31 13.83 -6.03
CA ASP A 110 -10.89 15.01 -6.70
C ASP A 110 -10.10 16.30 -6.41
N LEU A 111 -9.57 16.46 -5.20
CA LEU A 111 -8.65 17.56 -4.88
C LEU A 111 -7.38 17.51 -5.72
N VAL A 112 -6.83 16.31 -5.94
CA VAL A 112 -5.68 16.12 -6.85
C VAL A 112 -6.06 16.48 -8.29
N ARG A 113 -7.23 16.02 -8.77
CA ARG A 113 -7.75 16.32 -10.12
C ARG A 113 -7.87 17.82 -10.36
N ILE A 114 -8.40 18.56 -9.39
CA ILE A 114 -8.59 20.00 -9.48
C ILE A 114 -7.28 20.77 -9.35
N GLY A 115 -6.40 20.32 -8.44
CA GLY A 115 -5.19 21.06 -8.08
C GLY A 115 -3.98 20.81 -8.99
N VAL A 116 -3.92 19.66 -9.63
CA VAL A 116 -2.76 19.29 -10.47
C VAL A 116 -3.16 19.08 -11.91
N ASP A 117 -3.88 18.01 -12.22
CA ASP A 117 -4.38 17.63 -13.55
C ASP A 117 -4.98 16.20 -13.47
N ALA A 118 -5.78 15.83 -14.47
CA ALA A 118 -6.32 14.47 -14.61
C ALA A 118 -5.49 13.57 -15.55
N SER A 119 -4.52 14.14 -16.27
CA SER A 119 -3.73 13.43 -17.28
C SER A 119 -2.74 12.44 -16.66
N PRO A 120 -2.38 11.37 -17.38
CA PRO A 120 -1.30 10.48 -16.97
C PRO A 120 0.06 11.19 -17.02
N HIS A 121 0.83 11.10 -15.95
CA HIS A 121 2.14 11.72 -15.85
C HIS A 121 3.27 10.71 -15.66
N ALA A 122 4.40 10.97 -16.30
CA ALA A 122 5.63 10.25 -16.08
C ALA A 122 6.43 10.92 -14.94
N LEU A 123 6.98 10.11 -14.04
CA LEU A 123 8.00 10.56 -13.11
C LEU A 123 9.35 10.00 -13.54
N PRO A 124 10.41 10.80 -13.53
CA PRO A 124 11.74 10.28 -13.78
C PRO A 124 12.14 9.29 -12.70
N PRO A 125 12.88 8.22 -13.05
CA PRO A 125 13.31 7.22 -12.08
C PRO A 125 14.28 7.82 -11.07
N LEU A 126 14.14 7.46 -9.80
CA LEU A 126 14.98 7.94 -8.69
C LEU A 126 16.47 7.67 -8.94
N VAL A 127 16.80 6.51 -9.49
CA VAL A 127 18.19 6.09 -9.71
C VAL A 127 18.78 6.65 -11.00
N GLY A 128 17.95 6.89 -12.01
CA GLY A 128 18.39 7.45 -13.31
C GLY A 128 18.97 8.86 -13.19
N SER A 129 18.51 9.65 -12.22
CA SER A 129 19.04 10.98 -11.93
C SER A 129 20.41 10.96 -11.25
N VAL A 130 20.80 9.85 -10.62
CA VAL A 130 22.02 9.72 -9.79
C VAL A 130 23.07 8.82 -10.45
N LEU A 131 22.68 7.72 -11.08
CA LEU A 131 23.57 6.67 -11.60
C LEU A 131 23.52 6.49 -13.13
N GLY A 132 22.71 7.30 -13.85
CA GLY A 132 22.50 7.17 -15.29
C GLY A 132 21.55 6.02 -15.67
N TRP A 133 21.12 6.05 -16.94
CA TRP A 133 20.20 5.07 -17.52
C TRP A 133 20.96 3.78 -17.93
N GLN A 134 21.29 2.94 -16.96
CA GLN A 134 21.89 1.63 -17.26
C GLN A 134 20.79 0.58 -17.27
N VAL A 135 20.70 -0.17 -18.36
CA VAL A 135 19.82 -1.33 -18.48
C VAL A 135 20.68 -2.56 -18.53
N TRP A 136 20.55 -3.41 -17.53
CA TRP A 136 21.23 -4.69 -17.51
C TRP A 136 20.40 -5.74 -18.24
N ARG A 137 21.02 -6.52 -19.09
CA ARG A 137 20.36 -7.64 -19.76
C ARG A 137 20.71 -8.95 -19.07
N VAL A 138 19.77 -9.49 -18.32
CA VAL A 138 19.91 -10.80 -17.64
C VAL A 138 19.03 -11.80 -18.38
N ALA A 139 19.65 -12.82 -18.98
CA ALA A 139 18.96 -13.84 -19.77
C ALA A 139 18.02 -13.25 -20.86
N GLY A 140 18.43 -12.14 -21.50
CA GLY A 140 17.64 -11.48 -22.57
C GLY A 140 16.57 -10.49 -22.07
N VAL A 141 16.34 -10.40 -20.77
CA VAL A 141 15.36 -9.48 -20.14
C VAL A 141 16.07 -8.23 -19.61
N ALA A 142 15.45 -7.07 -19.84
CA ALA A 142 15.92 -5.80 -19.33
C ALA A 142 15.58 -5.64 -17.84
N VAL A 143 16.61 -5.58 -17.00
CA VAL A 143 16.51 -5.26 -15.57
C VAL A 143 17.08 -3.86 -15.36
N THR A 144 16.32 -2.99 -14.74
CA THR A 144 16.75 -1.63 -14.46
C THR A 144 17.22 -1.47 -13.01
N PRO A 145 18.12 -0.51 -12.71
CA PRO A 145 18.46 -0.19 -11.32
C PRO A 145 17.23 0.18 -10.48
N THR A 146 16.19 0.73 -11.11
CA THR A 146 14.90 1.01 -10.46
C THR A 146 14.23 -0.26 -9.93
N ASP A 147 14.31 -1.39 -10.65
CA ASP A 147 13.74 -2.66 -10.18
C ASP A 147 14.40 -3.12 -8.88
N VAL A 148 15.72 -3.04 -8.84
CA VAL A 148 16.51 -3.40 -7.64
C VAL A 148 16.19 -2.46 -6.48
N LEU A 149 16.08 -1.15 -6.75
CA LEU A 149 15.72 -0.16 -5.74
C LEU A 149 14.33 -0.43 -5.15
N VAL A 150 13.33 -0.69 -5.98
CA VAL A 150 11.95 -1.00 -5.53
C VAL A 150 11.95 -2.19 -4.59
N VAL A 151 12.61 -3.28 -4.96
CA VAL A 151 12.71 -4.49 -4.12
C VAL A 151 13.44 -4.18 -2.83
N ALA A 152 14.60 -3.53 -2.90
CA ALA A 152 15.44 -3.24 -1.73
C ALA A 152 14.72 -2.33 -0.72
N VAL A 153 14.08 -1.24 -1.20
CA VAL A 153 13.32 -0.31 -0.35
C VAL A 153 12.13 -1.03 0.28
N THR A 154 11.40 -1.83 -0.49
CA THR A 154 10.27 -2.59 0.04
C THR A 154 10.69 -3.56 1.14
N LEU A 155 11.75 -4.35 0.89
CA LEU A 155 12.26 -5.28 1.89
C LEU A 155 12.73 -4.54 3.15
N ALA A 156 13.44 -3.43 3.01
CA ALA A 156 13.87 -2.60 4.13
C ALA A 156 12.68 -2.07 4.94
N LEU A 157 11.63 -1.57 4.28
CA LEU A 157 10.43 -1.05 4.94
C LEU A 157 9.61 -2.15 5.61
N VAL A 158 9.44 -3.32 4.96
CA VAL A 158 8.69 -4.45 5.55
C VAL A 158 9.45 -5.04 6.74
N VAL A 159 10.76 -5.25 6.61
CA VAL A 159 11.60 -5.73 7.73
C VAL A 159 11.64 -4.69 8.84
N GLY A 160 11.82 -3.41 8.50
CA GLY A 160 11.77 -2.31 9.47
C GLY A 160 10.45 -2.25 10.22
N ALA A 161 9.32 -2.41 9.54
CA ALA A 161 8.00 -2.48 10.16
C ALA A 161 7.88 -3.72 11.08
N ASP A 162 8.31 -4.91 10.63
CA ASP A 162 8.26 -6.13 11.44
C ASP A 162 9.11 -6.00 12.72
N VAL A 163 10.33 -5.45 12.58
CA VAL A 163 11.22 -5.20 13.73
C VAL A 163 10.61 -4.14 14.67
N THR A 164 10.13 -3.04 14.13
CA THR A 164 9.49 -1.96 14.92
C THR A 164 8.30 -2.50 15.69
N LEU A 165 7.44 -3.25 15.05
CA LEU A 165 6.27 -3.85 15.70
C LEU A 165 6.66 -4.84 16.80
N ARG A 166 7.78 -5.56 16.67
CA ARG A 166 8.19 -6.58 17.66
C ARG A 166 9.03 -6.02 18.79
N ALA A 167 9.96 -5.11 18.49
CA ALA A 167 11.03 -4.74 19.40
C ALA A 167 10.84 -3.38 20.09
N THR A 168 9.99 -2.48 19.55
CA THR A 168 9.91 -1.10 20.05
C THR A 168 8.72 -0.82 20.97
N PRO A 169 8.76 0.29 21.77
CA PRO A 169 7.62 0.76 22.53
C PRO A 169 6.40 1.05 21.67
N VAL A 170 6.60 1.61 20.46
CA VAL A 170 5.52 1.89 19.50
C VAL A 170 4.80 0.61 19.11
N GLY A 171 5.55 -0.45 18.82
CA GLY A 171 4.96 -1.75 18.52
C GLY A 171 4.23 -2.38 19.72
N ARG A 172 4.72 -2.15 20.96
CA ARG A 172 4.00 -2.57 22.17
C ARG A 172 2.67 -1.82 22.33
N ALA A 173 2.70 -0.48 22.15
CA ALA A 173 1.49 0.34 22.21
C ALA A 173 0.48 -0.09 21.14
N LEU A 174 0.92 -0.32 19.88
CA LEU A 174 0.04 -0.80 18.82
C LEU A 174 -0.61 -2.15 19.18
N ARG A 175 0.16 -3.10 19.68
CA ARG A 175 -0.38 -4.40 20.09
C ARG A 175 -1.35 -4.29 21.28
N ALA A 176 -1.09 -3.42 22.23
CA ALA A 176 -2.01 -3.15 23.35
C ALA A 176 -3.34 -2.61 22.81
N VAL A 177 -3.30 -1.60 21.95
CA VAL A 177 -4.51 -1.03 21.30
C VAL A 177 -5.24 -2.06 20.45
N ALA A 178 -4.52 -2.95 19.77
CA ALA A 178 -5.09 -4.03 18.96
C ALA A 178 -5.79 -5.12 19.78
N GLN A 179 -5.34 -5.35 21.01
CA GLN A 179 -5.94 -6.36 21.92
C GLN A 179 -7.17 -5.83 22.64
N ASP A 180 -7.04 -4.68 23.23
CA ASP A 180 -8.11 -4.00 23.95
C ASP A 180 -7.78 -2.50 24.07
N ARG A 181 -8.56 -1.72 23.36
CA ARG A 181 -8.35 -0.27 23.28
C ARG A 181 -8.68 0.43 24.60
N GLU A 182 -9.71 -0.02 25.30
CA GLU A 182 -10.15 0.58 26.56
C GLU A 182 -9.13 0.26 27.65
N ALA A 183 -8.74 -1.00 27.78
CA ALA A 183 -7.69 -1.42 28.70
C ALA A 183 -6.34 -0.71 28.42
N ALA A 184 -5.96 -0.53 27.16
CA ALA A 184 -4.75 0.20 26.77
C ALA A 184 -4.79 1.65 27.23
N SER A 185 -5.94 2.32 27.16
CA SER A 185 -6.12 3.70 27.63
C SER A 185 -5.99 3.82 29.15
N LEU A 186 -6.47 2.83 29.89
CA LEU A 186 -6.37 2.82 31.36
C LEU A 186 -4.93 2.69 31.86
N VAL A 187 -4.05 2.05 31.09
CA VAL A 187 -2.61 1.96 31.40
C VAL A 187 -1.77 3.10 30.79
N GLY A 188 -2.42 4.17 30.33
CA GLY A 188 -1.78 5.40 29.88
C GLY A 188 -1.31 5.40 28.42
N VAL A 189 -1.74 4.45 27.59
CA VAL A 189 -1.45 4.48 26.13
C VAL A 189 -2.38 5.47 25.44
N ASP A 190 -1.83 6.46 24.74
CA ASP A 190 -2.61 7.34 23.87
C ASP A 190 -3.08 6.59 22.63
N THR A 191 -4.25 5.99 22.75
CA THR A 191 -4.85 5.19 21.67
C THR A 191 -5.19 6.02 20.43
N GLY A 192 -5.45 7.32 20.59
CA GLY A 192 -5.68 8.26 19.50
C GLY A 192 -4.42 8.47 18.67
N ALA A 193 -3.30 8.80 19.34
CA ALA A 193 -2.01 9.00 18.68
C ALA A 193 -1.54 7.73 17.97
N VAL A 194 -1.74 6.54 18.55
CA VAL A 194 -1.39 5.26 17.93
C VAL A 194 -2.16 5.06 16.62
N VAL A 195 -3.47 5.27 16.62
CA VAL A 195 -4.30 5.10 15.42
C VAL A 195 -3.97 6.15 14.36
N THR A 196 -3.88 7.43 14.73
CA THR A 196 -3.49 8.50 13.78
C THR A 196 -2.10 8.23 13.20
N GLY A 197 -1.15 7.76 14.01
CA GLY A 197 0.19 7.38 13.56
C GLY A 197 0.19 6.23 12.56
N THR A 198 -0.69 5.24 12.72
CA THR A 198 -0.80 4.14 11.74
C THR A 198 -1.40 4.59 10.42
N PHE A 199 -2.37 5.52 10.42
CA PHE A 199 -2.91 6.12 9.20
C PHE A 199 -1.87 7.00 8.49
N ALA A 200 -1.10 7.78 9.24
CA ALA A 200 0.02 8.53 8.69
C ALA A 200 1.06 7.63 8.04
N LEU A 201 1.46 6.56 8.72
CA LEU A 201 2.43 5.59 8.18
C LEU A 201 1.88 4.87 6.95
N ALA A 202 0.59 4.51 6.94
CA ALA A 202 -0.06 3.92 5.79
C ALA A 202 -0.06 4.87 4.57
N GLY A 203 -0.32 6.16 4.78
CA GLY A 203 -0.19 7.19 3.75
C GLY A 203 1.25 7.34 3.23
N ALA A 204 2.24 7.34 4.13
CA ALA A 204 3.65 7.35 3.76
C ALA A 204 4.02 6.17 2.86
N LEU A 205 3.60 4.96 3.23
CA LEU A 205 3.85 3.74 2.45
C LEU A 205 3.16 3.79 1.08
N ALA A 206 1.95 4.36 1.00
CA ALA A 206 1.25 4.57 -0.26
C ALA A 206 2.04 5.51 -1.19
N ALA A 207 2.55 6.64 -0.68
CA ALA A 207 3.37 7.56 -1.46
C ALA A 207 4.67 6.90 -1.96
N VAL A 208 5.37 6.16 -1.10
CA VAL A 208 6.58 5.41 -1.50
C VAL A 208 6.26 4.41 -2.61
N ALA A 209 5.19 3.61 -2.46
CA ALA A 209 4.77 2.65 -3.48
C ALA A 209 4.44 3.34 -4.81
N ALA A 210 3.70 4.45 -4.77
CA ALA A 210 3.32 5.21 -5.95
C ALA A 210 4.54 5.76 -6.71
N VAL A 211 5.47 6.40 -6.01
CA VAL A 211 6.66 7.01 -6.63
C VAL A 211 7.63 5.97 -7.16
N LEU A 212 7.83 4.88 -6.43
CA LEU A 212 8.69 3.78 -6.88
C LEU A 212 8.14 3.09 -8.14
N LEU A 213 6.82 3.00 -8.27
CA LEU A 213 6.18 2.35 -9.41
C LEU A 213 5.94 3.30 -10.60
N ALA A 214 5.87 4.61 -10.36
CA ALA A 214 5.55 5.64 -11.35
C ALA A 214 6.37 5.57 -12.65
N PRO A 215 7.69 5.30 -12.64
CA PRO A 215 8.47 5.18 -13.87
C PRO A 215 8.02 4.04 -14.80
N LYS A 216 7.27 3.05 -14.27
CA LYS A 216 6.81 1.87 -15.02
C LYS A 216 5.35 1.94 -15.44
N VAL A 217 4.48 2.54 -14.63
CA VAL A 217 3.03 2.52 -14.87
C VAL A 217 2.41 3.90 -14.99
N PHE A 218 3.19 4.96 -15.05
CA PHE A 218 2.72 6.33 -14.98
C PHE A 218 1.89 6.63 -13.72
N VAL A 219 1.84 7.89 -13.33
CA VAL A 219 0.91 8.35 -12.30
C VAL A 219 -0.43 8.64 -12.97
N ARG A 220 -1.49 7.92 -12.57
CA ARG A 220 -2.85 8.05 -13.10
C ARG A 220 -3.85 8.05 -11.95
N LEU A 221 -4.98 8.73 -12.13
CA LEU A 221 -6.05 8.74 -11.12
C LEU A 221 -6.63 7.33 -10.89
N GLU A 222 -6.75 6.53 -11.97
CA GLU A 222 -7.26 5.14 -11.89
C GLU A 222 -6.35 4.22 -11.07
N ASN A 223 -5.05 4.52 -10.97
CA ASN A 223 -4.10 3.71 -10.21
C ASN A 223 -4.53 3.59 -8.73
N GLY A 224 -5.19 4.60 -8.18
CA GLY A 224 -5.72 4.55 -6.82
C GLY A 224 -6.69 3.40 -6.62
N LEU A 225 -7.68 3.25 -7.50
CA LEU A 225 -8.64 2.16 -7.41
C LEU A 225 -8.00 0.81 -7.75
N LEU A 226 -7.25 0.74 -8.85
CA LEU A 226 -6.71 -0.50 -9.37
C LEU A 226 -5.64 -1.12 -8.44
N LEU A 227 -4.60 -0.35 -8.11
CA LEU A 227 -3.53 -0.80 -7.22
C LEU A 227 -4.01 -0.87 -5.76
N GLY A 228 -4.95 0.00 -5.37
CA GLY A 228 -5.58 -0.05 -4.06
C GLY A 228 -6.32 -1.37 -3.84
N LEU A 229 -7.16 -1.81 -4.80
CA LEU A 229 -7.86 -3.09 -4.73
C LEU A 229 -6.90 -4.29 -4.79
N GLN A 230 -5.90 -4.26 -5.67
CA GLN A 230 -4.88 -5.32 -5.71
C GLN A 230 -4.08 -5.41 -4.40
N GLY A 231 -3.74 -4.25 -3.81
CA GLY A 231 -3.07 -4.18 -2.51
C GLY A 231 -3.95 -4.68 -1.36
N PHE A 232 -5.26 -4.40 -1.41
CA PHE A 232 -6.23 -4.97 -0.46
C PHE A 232 -6.29 -6.50 -0.58
N VAL A 233 -6.44 -7.02 -1.81
CA VAL A 233 -6.38 -8.46 -2.06
C VAL A 233 -5.08 -9.06 -1.53
N ALA A 234 -3.94 -8.41 -1.77
CA ALA A 234 -2.65 -8.83 -1.26
C ALA A 234 -2.60 -8.85 0.28
N ALA A 235 -3.17 -7.84 0.95
CA ALA A 235 -3.22 -7.77 2.40
C ALA A 235 -4.07 -8.89 3.01
N VAL A 236 -5.23 -9.18 2.42
CA VAL A 236 -6.12 -10.27 2.86
C VAL A 236 -5.50 -11.62 2.58
N LEU A 237 -4.98 -11.84 1.37
CA LEU A 237 -4.24 -13.04 0.98
C LEU A 237 -3.08 -13.35 1.94
N GLY A 238 -2.28 -12.33 2.24
CA GLY A 238 -1.15 -12.45 3.15
C GLY A 238 -1.57 -12.72 4.60
N GLY A 239 -2.74 -12.26 4.99
CA GLY A 239 -3.26 -12.22 6.35
C GLY A 239 -3.13 -10.82 6.93
N LEU A 240 -4.28 -10.15 7.11
CA LEU A 240 -4.36 -8.79 7.66
C LEU A 240 -3.64 -8.71 9.02
N GLY A 241 -2.91 -7.63 9.22
CA GLY A 241 -2.16 -7.39 10.46
C GLY A 241 -0.75 -7.99 10.51
N SER A 242 -0.28 -8.64 9.44
CA SER A 242 1.05 -9.24 9.37
C SER A 242 1.94 -8.57 8.31
N PRO A 243 3.06 -7.90 8.68
CA PRO A 243 3.99 -7.33 7.69
C PRO A 243 4.57 -8.39 6.75
N ARG A 244 4.90 -9.57 7.27
CA ARG A 244 5.40 -10.70 6.46
C ARG A 244 4.30 -11.23 5.55
N GLY A 245 3.04 -11.23 6.02
CA GLY A 245 1.88 -11.56 5.22
C GLY A 245 1.69 -10.59 4.07
N ALA A 246 1.78 -9.28 4.31
CA ALA A 246 1.69 -8.26 3.28
C ALA A 246 2.73 -8.47 2.16
N LEU A 247 3.97 -8.85 2.52
CA LEU A 247 5.01 -9.19 1.55
C LEU A 247 4.61 -10.41 0.71
N ALA A 248 4.26 -11.51 1.37
CA ALA A 248 3.88 -12.76 0.68
C ALA A 248 2.65 -12.58 -0.22
N GLY A 249 1.64 -11.85 0.26
CA GLY A 249 0.43 -11.54 -0.51
C GLY A 249 0.70 -10.64 -1.72
N GLY A 250 1.55 -9.61 -1.55
CA GLY A 250 1.97 -8.73 -2.64
C GLY A 250 2.65 -9.50 -3.78
N TYR A 251 3.58 -10.36 -3.46
CA TYR A 251 4.25 -11.21 -4.45
C TYR A 251 3.30 -12.26 -5.06
N ALA A 252 2.39 -12.85 -4.28
CA ALA A 252 1.41 -13.80 -4.80
C ALA A 252 0.46 -13.15 -5.83
N VAL A 253 -0.09 -11.97 -5.51
CA VAL A 253 -0.93 -11.21 -6.44
C VAL A 253 -0.16 -10.84 -7.70
N ALA A 254 1.06 -10.30 -7.56
CA ALA A 254 1.88 -9.92 -8.71
C ALA A 254 2.27 -11.11 -9.58
N ALA A 255 2.55 -12.27 -8.99
CA ALA A 255 2.85 -13.50 -9.74
C ALA A 255 1.65 -13.93 -10.60
N VAL A 256 0.45 -13.95 -10.02
CA VAL A 256 -0.78 -14.29 -10.77
C VAL A 256 -1.06 -13.25 -11.86
N SER A 257 -0.90 -11.97 -11.57
CA SER A 257 -1.02 -10.88 -12.56
C SER A 257 -0.03 -11.05 -13.71
N ALA A 258 1.23 -11.36 -13.41
CA ALA A 258 2.27 -11.54 -14.42
C ALA A 258 2.01 -12.77 -15.30
N VAL A 259 1.61 -13.90 -14.71
CA VAL A 259 1.23 -15.13 -15.44
C VAL A 259 0.00 -14.87 -16.32
N ALA A 260 -1.03 -14.21 -15.80
CA ALA A 260 -2.23 -13.88 -16.57
C ALA A 260 -1.92 -13.05 -17.82
N ARG A 261 -0.97 -12.12 -17.72
CA ARG A 261 -0.51 -11.29 -18.86
C ARG A 261 0.29 -12.07 -19.90
N THR A 262 1.00 -13.12 -19.51
CA THR A 262 1.84 -13.90 -20.45
C THR A 262 1.10 -15.02 -21.14
N VAL A 263 0.11 -15.63 -20.47
CA VAL A 263 -0.61 -16.82 -20.99
C VAL A 263 -1.63 -16.46 -22.07
N SER A 264 -2.19 -15.25 -22.08
CA SER A 264 -3.23 -14.86 -23.03
C SER A 264 -2.83 -13.65 -23.87
N PRO A 265 -3.06 -13.65 -25.21
CA PRO A 265 -2.91 -12.47 -26.06
C PRO A 265 -3.74 -11.26 -25.58
N SER A 266 -4.84 -11.52 -24.85
CA SER A 266 -5.68 -10.53 -24.19
C SER A 266 -5.43 -10.47 -22.68
N GLY A 267 -4.25 -10.86 -22.21
CA GLY A 267 -3.92 -11.14 -20.81
C GLY A 267 -4.15 -9.98 -19.85
N SER A 268 -3.94 -8.73 -20.30
CA SER A 268 -4.24 -7.55 -19.50
C SER A 268 -5.73 -7.41 -19.15
N ARG A 269 -6.62 -7.97 -19.96
CA ARG A 269 -8.08 -7.95 -19.73
C ARG A 269 -8.50 -8.95 -18.65
N TYR A 270 -7.78 -10.07 -18.51
CA TYR A 270 -8.08 -11.13 -17.54
C TYR A 270 -7.28 -11.04 -16.26
N GLU A 271 -6.36 -10.09 -16.14
CA GLU A 271 -5.51 -9.88 -14.96
C GLU A 271 -6.35 -9.73 -13.68
N PHE A 272 -7.35 -8.84 -13.71
CA PHE A 272 -8.24 -8.64 -12.56
C PHE A 272 -9.06 -9.88 -12.24
N VAL A 273 -9.57 -10.57 -13.25
CA VAL A 273 -10.33 -11.81 -13.04
C VAL A 273 -9.47 -12.86 -12.35
N ALA A 274 -8.22 -13.03 -12.78
CA ALA A 274 -7.30 -13.99 -12.19
C ALA A 274 -6.95 -13.62 -10.72
N VAL A 275 -6.71 -12.34 -10.44
CA VAL A 275 -6.42 -11.86 -9.08
C VAL A 275 -7.62 -12.04 -8.15
N PHE A 276 -8.83 -11.70 -8.61
CA PHE A 276 -10.05 -11.89 -7.80
C PHE A 276 -10.44 -13.36 -7.67
N ALA A 277 -10.19 -14.19 -8.67
CA ALA A 277 -10.36 -15.64 -8.55
C ALA A 277 -9.43 -16.23 -7.48
N LEU A 278 -8.14 -15.83 -7.51
CA LEU A 278 -7.18 -16.18 -6.46
C LEU A 278 -7.68 -15.73 -5.07
N PHE A 279 -8.22 -14.52 -4.97
CA PHE A 279 -8.77 -13.99 -3.73
C PHE A 279 -9.93 -14.83 -3.20
N LEU A 280 -10.92 -15.15 -4.05
CA LEU A 280 -12.06 -15.98 -3.68
C LEU A 280 -11.65 -17.39 -3.26
N VAL A 281 -10.74 -18.02 -4.03
CA VAL A 281 -10.20 -19.35 -3.68
C VAL A 281 -9.48 -19.32 -2.33
N THR A 282 -8.69 -18.27 -2.08
CA THR A 282 -7.98 -18.15 -0.80
C THR A 282 -8.95 -17.96 0.37
N LEU A 283 -9.97 -17.11 0.23
CA LEU A 283 -10.98 -16.92 1.27
C LEU A 283 -11.76 -18.20 1.55
N ALA A 284 -12.07 -18.98 0.50
CA ALA A 284 -12.78 -20.25 0.64
C ALA A 284 -11.94 -21.32 1.37
N LEU A 285 -10.62 -21.37 1.07
CA LEU A 285 -9.73 -22.40 1.62
C LEU A 285 -9.05 -21.97 2.92
N ARG A 286 -8.71 -20.68 3.07
CA ARG A 286 -8.01 -20.11 4.23
C ARG A 286 -8.52 -18.69 4.54
N PRO A 287 -9.63 -18.55 5.27
CA PRO A 287 -10.24 -17.24 5.56
C PRO A 287 -9.34 -16.30 6.38
N THR A 288 -8.32 -16.84 7.07
CA THR A 288 -7.34 -16.04 7.83
C THR A 288 -6.15 -15.57 6.99
N GLY A 289 -6.08 -15.94 5.71
CA GLY A 289 -4.94 -15.69 4.83
C GLY A 289 -3.75 -16.64 5.06
N LEU A 290 -2.66 -16.44 4.29
CA LEU A 290 -1.49 -17.33 4.28
C LEU A 290 -0.72 -17.32 5.61
N LEU A 291 -0.54 -16.14 6.23
CA LEU A 291 0.25 -15.92 7.46
C LEU A 291 -0.57 -15.23 8.56
N GLY A 292 -1.91 -15.19 8.44
CA GLY A 292 -2.81 -14.63 9.43
C GLY A 292 -2.84 -15.48 10.72
N ARG A 293 -2.88 -14.81 11.87
CA ARG A 293 -3.11 -15.48 13.16
C ARG A 293 -4.62 -15.70 13.34
N ARG A 294 -5.02 -16.89 13.73
CA ARG A 294 -6.40 -17.11 14.25
C ARG A 294 -6.56 -16.26 15.50
N VAL A 295 -7.44 -15.30 15.47
CA VAL A 295 -7.91 -14.63 16.68
C VAL A 295 -8.72 -15.70 17.42
N ALA A 296 -8.29 -16.07 18.62
CA ALA A 296 -9.09 -16.94 19.47
C ALA A 296 -10.41 -16.19 19.77
N GLU A 297 -11.55 -16.74 19.36
CA GLU A 297 -12.84 -16.26 19.81
C GLU A 297 -12.83 -16.28 21.33
N LYS A 298 -12.99 -15.12 21.94
CA LYS A 298 -13.31 -15.04 23.38
C LYS A 298 -14.74 -15.58 23.52
N VAL A 299 -14.87 -16.79 24.02
CA VAL A 299 -16.12 -17.36 24.54
C VAL A 299 -16.51 -16.60 25.80
#